data_805c2bdc612dca31611fe3161b598c2b
#
_entry.id   805c2bdc612dca31611fe3161b598c2b
#
_cell.length_a   1.000
_cell.length_b   1.000
_cell.length_c   1.000
_cell.angle_alpha   90.00
_cell.angle_beta   90.00
_cell.angle_gamma   90.00
#
_symmetry.space_group_name_H-M   'P 1'
#
loop_
_entity.id
_entity.type
_entity.pdbx_description
1 polymer ?
#
loop_
_entity_poly.entity_id
_entity_poly.type
_entity_poly.pdbx_seq_one_letter_code
_entity_poly.pdbx_strand_id
1 'polypeptide(L)'
;MKLHWLLTGIFIALAGCTNPAANNTPGSSTTPLPPPPPPPGSIVAPQSSAESPNDTPAKDTPAGANSQTISELGIGSATVGMTLGELKEKLGTTAEFTVQSPYIVDFDAIAVSEAGTVQYYILYPAATPLEDSDPIRFLLTDNPKYRTDTGVGPGTPIKQAEEVYGDATLSYNLANEGREYIKFEKGPAKNIAFNLGAAGDNSLAGIYPTSTNEFQETNEYRENATIRSVLVDCRGQECAKPSN
;
A
#
# COMPACT_ATOMS: atom_id res chain seq x y z
N MET A 1 35.29 -45.55 -18.16
CA MET A 1 36.28 -44.79 -17.39
C MET A 1 35.56 -44.23 -16.16
N LYS A 2 35.89 -44.79 -14.97
CA LYS A 2 35.30 -44.37 -13.67
C LYS A 2 36.26 -43.35 -13.05
N LEU A 3 35.80 -42.12 -12.79
CA LEU A 3 36.57 -41.10 -12.07
C LEU A 3 35.96 -40.90 -10.69
N HIS A 4 36.68 -41.37 -9.67
CA HIS A 4 36.36 -41.16 -8.27
C HIS A 4 36.88 -39.79 -7.83
N TRP A 5 36.07 -38.98 -7.20
CA TRP A 5 36.54 -37.79 -6.50
C TRP A 5 36.29 -37.96 -5.00
N LEU A 6 37.39 -37.85 -4.28
CA LEU A 6 37.52 -37.96 -2.83
C LEU A 6 36.98 -36.71 -2.14
N LEU A 7 36.10 -36.93 -1.16
CA LEU A 7 35.65 -35.94 -0.19
C LEU A 7 36.74 -35.73 0.87
N THR A 8 37.25 -34.51 1.00
CA THR A 8 38.08 -34.09 2.14
C THR A 8 37.23 -33.21 3.06
N GLY A 9 36.86 -33.73 4.23
CA GLY A 9 36.15 -32.99 5.26
C GLY A 9 37.11 -32.11 6.05
N ILE A 10 36.72 -30.84 6.25
CA ILE A 10 37.37 -29.93 7.19
C ILE A 10 36.42 -29.75 8.39
N PHE A 11 36.84 -30.22 9.56
CA PHE A 11 36.21 -29.93 10.85
C PHE A 11 36.73 -28.58 11.37
N ILE A 12 35.86 -27.63 11.60
CA ILE A 12 36.18 -26.37 12.32
C ILE A 12 35.55 -26.48 13.70
N ALA A 13 36.41 -26.57 14.73
CA ALA A 13 36.02 -26.54 16.12
C ALA A 13 35.66 -25.08 16.53
N LEU A 14 34.45 -24.86 17.03
CA LEU A 14 34.02 -23.63 17.65
C LEU A 14 34.33 -23.66 19.15
N ALA A 15 35.27 -22.82 19.60
CA ALA A 15 35.54 -22.59 21.01
C ALA A 15 34.47 -21.65 21.59
N GLY A 16 33.79 -22.09 22.62
CA GLY A 16 32.82 -21.31 23.37
C GLY A 16 33.51 -20.29 24.31
N CYS A 17 33.05 -19.04 24.26
CA CYS A 17 33.35 -18.05 25.31
C CYS A 17 32.10 -17.87 26.18
N THR A 18 32.21 -18.28 27.44
CA THR A 18 31.23 -18.00 28.50
C THR A 18 31.47 -16.60 29.07
N ASN A 19 30.48 -15.72 29.04
CA ASN A 19 30.48 -14.46 29.78
C ASN A 19 29.74 -14.62 31.12
N PRO A 20 30.27 -14.07 32.21
CA PRO A 20 29.60 -14.08 33.52
C PRO A 20 28.54 -13.00 33.60
N ALA A 21 27.42 -13.34 34.23
CA ALA A 21 26.30 -12.47 34.53
C ALA A 21 26.70 -11.33 35.49
N ALA A 22 26.40 -10.09 35.10
CA ALA A 22 26.41 -8.95 36.02
C ALA A 22 24.95 -8.62 36.41
N ASN A 23 24.66 -8.85 37.71
CA ASN A 23 23.44 -8.38 38.36
C ASN A 23 23.48 -6.85 38.48
N ASN A 24 22.54 -6.19 37.79
CA ASN A 24 22.20 -4.80 38.07
C ASN A 24 20.70 -4.69 38.33
N THR A 25 20.32 -4.44 39.55
CA THR A 25 18.99 -4.08 40.01
C THR A 25 18.64 -2.67 39.51
N PRO A 26 17.54 -2.44 38.78
CA PRO A 26 17.10 -1.11 38.47
C PRO A 26 16.28 -0.53 39.63
N GLY A 27 16.72 0.60 40.15
CA GLY A 27 15.94 1.42 41.09
C GLY A 27 14.70 1.99 40.38
N SER A 28 13.55 1.78 41.02
CA SER A 28 12.27 2.40 40.64
C SER A 28 12.31 3.90 40.84
N SER A 29 12.34 4.68 39.74
CA SER A 29 12.03 6.11 39.78
C SER A 29 10.60 6.28 39.27
N THR A 30 9.65 6.44 40.17
CA THR A 30 8.29 6.85 39.88
C THR A 30 8.24 8.34 39.61
N THR A 31 8.10 8.71 38.33
CA THR A 31 7.76 10.07 37.93
C THR A 31 6.23 10.22 37.96
N PRO A 32 5.64 11.24 38.66
CA PRO A 32 4.20 11.44 38.68
C PRO A 32 3.67 11.86 37.30
N LEU A 33 2.55 11.27 36.86
CA LEU A 33 1.82 11.69 35.68
C LEU A 33 1.24 13.10 35.90
N PRO A 34 1.23 13.94 34.83
CA PRO A 34 0.52 15.22 34.86
C PRO A 34 -1.00 14.99 34.87
N PRO A 35 -1.76 15.93 35.49
CA PRO A 35 -3.22 15.81 35.57
C PRO A 35 -3.88 15.98 34.20
N PRO A 36 -5.07 15.36 33.98
CA PRO A 36 -5.81 15.47 32.73
C PRO A 36 -6.35 16.90 32.52
N PRO A 37 -6.47 17.34 31.25
CA PRO A 37 -7.06 18.65 30.94
C PRO A 37 -8.57 18.68 31.24
N PRO A 38 -9.12 19.89 31.57
CA PRO A 38 -10.54 20.06 31.85
C PRO A 38 -11.41 19.86 30.59
N PRO A 39 -12.69 19.44 30.76
CA PRO A 39 -13.58 19.23 29.63
C PRO A 39 -13.96 20.55 28.95
N PRO A 40 -14.12 20.57 27.60
CA PRO A 40 -14.56 21.78 26.91
C PRO A 40 -16.03 22.12 27.22
N GLY A 41 -16.24 23.39 27.57
CA GLY A 41 -17.53 23.94 27.88
C GLY A 41 -18.47 23.93 26.66
N SER A 42 -19.73 23.64 26.96
CA SER A 42 -20.85 23.74 26.04
C SER A 42 -20.99 25.16 25.47
N ILE A 43 -20.93 25.29 24.15
CA ILE A 43 -21.34 26.53 23.48
C ILE A 43 -22.65 26.28 22.75
N VAL A 44 -23.60 27.10 23.11
CA VAL A 44 -24.97 27.22 22.63
C VAL A 44 -24.99 27.51 21.13
N ALA A 45 -25.85 26.79 20.41
CA ALA A 45 -26.12 27.03 18.99
C ALA A 45 -26.96 28.34 18.79
N PRO A 46 -26.75 29.08 17.72
CA PRO A 46 -27.78 29.91 17.14
C PRO A 46 -28.45 29.21 15.95
N GLN A 47 -29.77 29.23 16.02
CA GLN A 47 -30.70 28.80 14.97
C GLN A 47 -30.73 29.77 13.78
N SER A 48 -31.09 29.17 12.62
CA SER A 48 -31.91 29.72 11.54
C SER A 48 -31.27 30.61 10.50
N SER A 49 -31.24 30.19 9.24
CA SER A 49 -32.32 30.48 8.29
C SER A 49 -32.17 29.73 7.00
N ALA A 50 -33.24 29.14 6.53
CA ALA A 50 -33.39 28.50 5.24
C ALA A 50 -33.32 29.53 4.11
N GLU A 51 -32.60 29.19 3.04
CA GLU A 51 -32.92 29.68 1.69
C GLU A 51 -32.44 28.66 0.68
N SER A 52 -33.35 28.14 -0.12
CA SER A 52 -33.22 27.25 -1.28
C SER A 52 -33.61 28.06 -2.50
N PRO A 53 -33.48 27.58 -3.73
CA PRO A 53 -32.38 26.97 -4.46
C PRO A 53 -31.96 27.84 -5.68
N ASN A 54 -30.79 27.62 -6.20
CA ASN A 54 -30.54 28.03 -7.56
C ASN A 54 -29.72 26.93 -8.27
N ASP A 55 -30.41 26.16 -9.12
CA ASP A 55 -29.84 25.26 -10.08
C ASP A 55 -29.00 26.06 -11.08
N THR A 56 -27.68 25.87 -10.96
CA THR A 56 -26.78 26.20 -12.05
C THR A 56 -25.96 24.95 -12.35
N PRO A 57 -25.89 24.46 -13.60
CA PRO A 57 -25.08 23.31 -13.95
C PRO A 57 -23.64 23.61 -13.59
N ALA A 58 -23.03 22.76 -12.76
CA ALA A 58 -21.62 22.82 -12.45
C ALA A 58 -20.81 22.62 -13.74
N LYS A 59 -20.20 23.70 -14.17
CA LYS A 59 -19.19 23.76 -15.22
C LYS A 59 -18.02 22.90 -14.75
N ASP A 60 -17.58 21.96 -15.59
CA ASP A 60 -16.41 21.11 -15.39
C ASP A 60 -15.22 21.96 -14.88
N THR A 61 -14.99 21.89 -13.59
CA THR A 61 -13.77 22.42 -12.99
C THR A 61 -12.70 21.36 -13.23
N PRO A 62 -11.54 21.69 -13.85
CA PRO A 62 -10.44 20.74 -13.94
C PRO A 62 -10.10 20.27 -12.52
N ALA A 63 -10.08 18.96 -12.30
CA ALA A 63 -9.75 18.35 -11.03
C ALA A 63 -8.42 18.93 -10.53
N GLY A 64 -8.50 19.72 -9.46
CA GLY A 64 -7.35 20.39 -8.88
C GLY A 64 -6.30 19.39 -8.39
N ALA A 65 -5.06 19.82 -8.40
CA ALA A 65 -3.83 19.08 -8.23
C ALA A 65 -3.63 18.33 -6.89
N ASN A 66 -4.67 18.00 -6.15
CA ASN A 66 -4.59 17.28 -4.86
C ASN A 66 -5.81 16.39 -4.60
N SER A 67 -6.37 15.73 -5.59
CA SER A 67 -7.42 14.77 -5.33
C SER A 67 -6.82 13.50 -4.73
N GLN A 68 -7.20 13.15 -3.50
CA GLN A 68 -6.81 11.90 -2.83
C GLN A 68 -7.69 10.73 -3.32
N THR A 69 -7.83 10.63 -4.64
CA THR A 69 -8.73 9.69 -5.32
C THR A 69 -7.94 8.55 -5.93
N ILE A 70 -8.46 7.34 -5.80
CA ILE A 70 -8.03 6.14 -6.52
C ILE A 70 -9.09 5.86 -7.58
N SER A 71 -8.68 5.74 -8.83
CA SER A 71 -9.57 5.40 -9.94
C SER A 71 -8.88 4.43 -10.90
N GLU A 72 -9.60 3.91 -11.88
CA GLU A 72 -9.01 3.11 -12.96
C GLU A 72 -7.99 3.89 -13.81
N LEU A 73 -8.03 5.22 -13.77
CA LEU A 73 -7.10 6.07 -14.49
C LEU A 73 -5.81 6.31 -13.72
N GLY A 74 -5.80 6.15 -12.37
CA GLY A 74 -4.61 6.41 -11.58
C GLY A 74 -4.87 6.71 -10.11
N ILE A 75 -3.87 7.28 -9.46
CA ILE A 75 -3.85 7.63 -8.03
C ILE A 75 -3.47 9.11 -7.89
N GLY A 76 -4.37 9.92 -7.36
CA GLY A 76 -4.13 11.34 -7.15
C GLY A 76 -3.81 12.08 -8.44
N SER A 77 -2.64 12.70 -8.48
CA SER A 77 -2.17 13.44 -9.65
C SER A 77 -1.58 12.56 -10.75
N ALA A 78 -1.20 11.32 -10.43
CA ALA A 78 -0.59 10.40 -11.37
C ALA A 78 -1.65 9.59 -12.11
N THR A 79 -1.54 9.52 -13.44
CA THR A 79 -2.35 8.64 -14.28
C THR A 79 -1.49 7.57 -14.92
N VAL A 80 -2.02 6.35 -15.05
CA VAL A 80 -1.32 5.29 -15.78
C VAL A 80 -1.27 5.66 -17.28
N GLY A 81 -0.11 5.43 -17.91
CA GLY A 81 0.14 5.82 -19.29
C GLY A 81 0.77 7.22 -19.48
N MET A 82 0.66 8.15 -18.51
CA MET A 82 1.46 9.38 -18.55
C MET A 82 2.94 9.06 -18.35
N THR A 83 3.83 9.91 -18.84
CA THR A 83 5.27 9.72 -18.61
C THR A 83 5.70 10.22 -17.23
N LEU A 84 6.82 9.73 -16.73
CA LEU A 84 7.41 10.21 -15.49
C LEU A 84 7.72 11.71 -15.57
N GLY A 85 8.22 12.18 -16.72
CA GLY A 85 8.51 13.59 -16.96
C GLY A 85 7.25 14.48 -16.92
N GLU A 86 6.15 14.03 -17.54
CA GLU A 86 4.84 14.75 -17.47
C GLU A 86 4.34 14.87 -16.03
N LEU A 87 4.52 13.81 -15.21
CA LEU A 87 4.15 13.88 -13.80
C LEU A 87 5.04 14.85 -13.01
N LYS A 88 6.37 14.79 -13.23
CA LYS A 88 7.31 15.74 -12.62
C LYS A 88 7.00 17.18 -12.98
N GLU A 89 6.70 17.47 -14.25
CA GLU A 89 6.29 18.80 -14.70
C GLU A 89 4.98 19.25 -14.04
N LYS A 90 3.98 18.35 -13.99
CA LYS A 90 2.68 18.61 -13.36
C LYS A 90 2.77 18.94 -11.87
N LEU A 91 3.62 18.25 -11.12
CA LEU A 91 3.79 18.44 -9.69
C LEU A 91 4.81 19.55 -9.36
N GLY A 92 5.74 19.84 -10.25
CA GLY A 92 6.76 20.86 -10.07
C GLY A 92 7.57 20.68 -8.79
N THR A 93 7.74 21.75 -8.02
CA THR A 93 8.51 21.75 -6.75
C THR A 93 7.68 21.33 -5.53
N THR A 94 6.42 20.97 -5.69
CA THR A 94 5.56 20.56 -4.56
C THR A 94 5.77 19.11 -4.16
N ALA A 95 6.36 18.30 -5.04
CA ALA A 95 6.62 16.89 -4.80
C ALA A 95 8.11 16.55 -4.90
N GLU A 96 8.53 15.59 -4.09
CA GLU A 96 9.85 14.97 -4.11
C GLU A 96 9.72 13.55 -4.68
N PHE A 97 10.68 13.17 -5.53
CA PHE A 97 10.77 11.86 -6.17
C PHE A 97 12.00 11.11 -5.66
N THR A 98 11.80 10.07 -4.87
CA THR A 98 12.89 9.30 -4.26
C THR A 98 12.87 7.86 -4.73
N VAL A 99 13.97 7.40 -5.32
CA VAL A 99 14.13 6.00 -5.74
C VAL A 99 14.30 5.12 -4.52
N GLN A 100 13.55 4.02 -4.48
CA GLN A 100 13.66 2.92 -3.52
C GLN A 100 14.00 1.64 -4.29
N SER A 101 15.22 1.12 -4.09
CA SER A 101 15.70 -0.10 -4.74
C SER A 101 16.54 -0.91 -3.74
N PRO A 102 16.20 -2.16 -3.44
CA PRO A 102 14.96 -2.82 -3.87
C PRO A 102 13.72 -2.28 -3.12
N TYR A 103 12.56 -2.31 -3.77
CA TYR A 103 11.28 -2.03 -3.11
C TYR A 103 10.54 -3.33 -2.73
N ILE A 104 10.32 -4.18 -3.70
CA ILE A 104 9.89 -5.58 -3.56
C ILE A 104 10.67 -6.40 -4.58
N VAL A 105 10.69 -7.73 -4.46
CA VAL A 105 11.61 -8.59 -5.24
C VAL A 105 11.60 -8.30 -6.74
N ASP A 106 10.43 -8.11 -7.34
CA ASP A 106 10.32 -7.91 -8.79
C ASP A 106 10.30 -6.44 -9.21
N PHE A 107 10.25 -5.51 -8.24
CA PHE A 107 10.06 -4.09 -8.52
C PHE A 107 10.95 -3.19 -7.67
N ASP A 108 11.48 -2.19 -8.31
CA ASP A 108 11.93 -0.95 -7.70
C ASP A 108 10.77 0.07 -7.72
N ALA A 109 10.89 1.15 -6.96
CA ALA A 109 9.86 2.16 -6.87
C ALA A 109 10.45 3.57 -6.90
N ILE A 110 9.65 4.52 -7.38
CA ILE A 110 9.83 5.94 -7.10
C ILE A 110 8.74 6.34 -6.12
N ALA A 111 9.13 6.69 -4.90
CA ALA A 111 8.22 7.28 -3.93
C ALA A 111 7.97 8.75 -4.30
N VAL A 112 6.72 9.14 -4.45
CA VAL A 112 6.28 10.51 -4.67
C VAL A 112 5.77 11.06 -3.36
N SER A 113 6.48 12.06 -2.80
CA SER A 113 6.19 12.64 -1.49
C SER A 113 5.80 14.09 -1.62
N GLU A 114 4.82 14.53 -0.83
CA GLU A 114 4.45 15.94 -0.66
C GLU A 114 4.53 16.30 0.82
N ALA A 115 5.17 17.41 1.14
CA ALA A 115 5.38 17.87 2.51
C ALA A 115 5.96 16.75 3.44
N GLY A 116 6.91 15.97 2.93
CA GLY A 116 7.57 14.88 3.66
C GLY A 116 6.72 13.62 3.86
N THR A 117 5.52 13.54 3.26
CA THR A 117 4.65 12.36 3.36
C THR A 117 4.53 11.70 1.99
N VAL A 118 4.79 10.39 1.93
CA VAL A 118 4.60 9.63 0.70
C VAL A 118 3.12 9.60 0.34
N GLN A 119 2.82 9.97 -0.88
CA GLN A 119 1.48 9.95 -1.44
C GLN A 119 1.19 8.63 -2.14
N TYR A 120 2.10 8.23 -3.00
CA TYR A 120 2.03 6.98 -3.76
C TYR A 120 3.43 6.61 -4.30
N TYR A 121 3.53 5.41 -4.81
CA TYR A 121 4.72 4.85 -5.45
C TYR A 121 4.47 4.58 -6.92
N ILE A 122 5.44 4.88 -7.75
CA ILE A 122 5.50 4.43 -9.14
C ILE A 122 6.38 3.18 -9.17
N LEU A 123 5.79 2.02 -9.50
CA LEU A 123 6.54 0.78 -9.57
C LEU A 123 7.04 0.53 -10.99
N TYR A 124 8.25 -0.01 -11.10
CA TYR A 124 8.87 -0.42 -12.35
C TYR A 124 9.70 -1.69 -12.12
N PRO A 125 9.95 -2.51 -13.18
CA PRO A 125 10.70 -3.76 -13.02
C PRO A 125 12.07 -3.51 -12.39
N ALA A 126 12.45 -4.35 -11.43
CA ALA A 126 13.72 -4.22 -10.71
C ALA A 126 14.91 -4.19 -11.68
N ALA A 127 15.92 -3.41 -11.35
CA ALA A 127 17.12 -3.17 -12.16
C ALA A 127 16.88 -2.56 -13.56
N THR A 128 15.69 -1.96 -13.79
CA THR A 128 15.37 -1.27 -15.05
C THR A 128 14.92 0.15 -14.71
N PRO A 129 15.83 1.11 -14.48
CA PRO A 129 15.48 2.48 -14.12
C PRO A 129 14.44 3.09 -15.05
N LEU A 130 13.45 3.79 -14.45
CA LEU A 130 12.42 4.48 -15.21
C LEU A 130 12.93 5.87 -15.62
N GLU A 131 12.94 6.13 -16.91
CA GLU A 131 13.36 7.40 -17.48
C GLU A 131 12.18 8.37 -17.59
N ASP A 132 12.47 9.68 -17.74
CA ASP A 132 11.41 10.70 -17.83
C ASP A 132 10.48 10.52 -19.04
N SER A 133 10.95 9.86 -20.11
CA SER A 133 10.15 9.54 -21.30
C SER A 133 9.29 8.29 -21.16
N ASP A 134 9.53 7.49 -20.10
CA ASP A 134 8.86 6.20 -19.94
C ASP A 134 7.45 6.37 -19.36
N PRO A 135 6.47 5.57 -19.84
CA PRO A 135 5.12 5.62 -19.33
C PRO A 135 5.02 4.95 -17.95
N ILE A 136 4.28 5.57 -17.05
CA ILE A 136 3.92 5.00 -15.76
C ILE A 136 2.92 3.86 -15.98
N ARG A 137 3.31 2.64 -15.58
CA ARG A 137 2.48 1.44 -15.76
C ARG A 137 1.83 0.94 -14.49
N PHE A 138 2.44 1.20 -13.33
CA PHE A 138 1.96 0.73 -12.04
C PHE A 138 2.05 1.86 -11.02
N LEU A 139 0.93 2.11 -10.37
CA LEU A 139 0.82 3.04 -9.24
C LEU A 139 0.36 2.27 -8.02
N LEU A 140 1.02 2.48 -6.88
CA LEU A 140 0.64 1.87 -5.62
C LEU A 140 0.52 2.93 -4.54
N THR A 141 -0.49 2.86 -3.69
CA THR A 141 -0.56 3.68 -2.47
C THR A 141 -0.92 2.83 -1.26
N ASP A 142 -0.24 3.11 -0.15
CA ASP A 142 -0.57 2.66 1.20
C ASP A 142 -1.02 3.83 2.09
N ASN A 143 -1.10 5.03 1.51
CA ASN A 143 -1.50 6.23 2.22
C ASN A 143 -3.01 6.20 2.54
N PRO A 144 -3.40 6.22 3.83
CA PRO A 144 -4.80 6.07 4.24
C PRO A 144 -5.71 7.25 3.89
N LYS A 145 -5.19 8.30 3.28
CA LYS A 145 -6.00 9.40 2.79
C LYS A 145 -6.63 9.10 1.42
N TYR A 146 -6.06 8.17 0.67
CA TYR A 146 -6.53 7.85 -0.68
C TYR A 146 -7.69 6.88 -0.67
N ARG A 147 -8.73 7.19 -1.44
CA ARG A 147 -9.96 6.38 -1.53
C ARG A 147 -10.44 6.26 -2.97
N THR A 148 -11.09 5.14 -3.26
CA THR A 148 -11.94 5.00 -4.45
C THR A 148 -13.17 5.90 -4.33
N ASP A 149 -13.92 6.04 -5.39
CA ASP A 149 -15.22 6.73 -5.41
C ASP A 149 -16.23 6.15 -4.40
N THR A 150 -16.08 4.86 -4.08
CA THR A 150 -16.90 4.17 -3.08
C THR A 150 -16.34 4.27 -1.65
N GLY A 151 -15.26 5.00 -1.43
CA GLY A 151 -14.67 5.22 -0.12
C GLY A 151 -13.71 4.13 0.35
N VAL A 152 -13.43 3.11 -0.45
CA VAL A 152 -12.52 2.01 -0.11
C VAL A 152 -11.07 2.37 -0.45
N GLY A 153 -10.12 2.05 0.42
CA GLY A 153 -8.69 2.34 0.22
C GLY A 153 -7.83 1.78 1.35
N PRO A 154 -6.54 2.16 1.44
CA PRO A 154 -5.67 1.70 2.50
C PRO A 154 -6.25 1.98 3.90
N GLY A 155 -6.20 0.99 4.78
CA GLY A 155 -6.78 1.05 6.13
C GLY A 155 -8.29 0.75 6.21
N THR A 156 -8.99 0.57 5.08
CA THR A 156 -10.41 0.17 5.11
C THR A 156 -10.53 -1.27 5.63
N PRO A 157 -11.37 -1.54 6.65
CA PRO A 157 -11.67 -2.89 7.10
C PRO A 157 -12.25 -3.73 5.96
N ILE A 158 -11.87 -5.01 5.87
CA ILE A 158 -12.39 -5.92 4.82
C ILE A 158 -13.91 -5.98 4.90
N LYS A 159 -14.48 -6.10 6.10
CA LYS A 159 -15.92 -6.14 6.29
C LYS A 159 -16.65 -4.90 5.71
N GLN A 160 -16.06 -3.72 5.84
CA GLN A 160 -16.62 -2.51 5.24
C GLN A 160 -16.49 -2.52 3.70
N ALA A 161 -15.41 -3.07 3.17
CA ALA A 161 -15.24 -3.20 1.72
C ALA A 161 -16.23 -4.21 1.12
N GLU A 162 -16.61 -5.27 1.86
CA GLU A 162 -17.66 -6.22 1.46
C GLU A 162 -19.03 -5.58 1.33
N GLU A 163 -19.37 -4.61 2.17
CA GLU A 163 -20.64 -3.85 2.08
C GLU A 163 -20.79 -3.16 0.71
N VAL A 164 -19.66 -2.82 0.08
CA VAL A 164 -19.60 -2.13 -1.21
C VAL A 164 -19.45 -3.11 -2.37
N TYR A 165 -18.54 -4.07 -2.23
CA TYR A 165 -18.09 -4.90 -3.35
C TYR A 165 -18.57 -6.36 -3.27
N GLY A 166 -19.36 -6.72 -2.25
CA GLY A 166 -19.78 -8.12 -2.02
C GLY A 166 -18.69 -8.96 -1.37
N ASP A 167 -18.95 -10.25 -1.24
CA ASP A 167 -18.13 -11.16 -0.46
C ASP A 167 -16.69 -11.21 -0.94
N ALA A 168 -15.77 -11.29 0.04
CA ALA A 168 -14.33 -11.32 -0.17
C ALA A 168 -13.80 -12.75 -0.31
N THR A 169 -12.86 -12.93 -1.21
CA THR A 169 -11.99 -14.11 -1.29
C THR A 169 -10.54 -13.64 -1.15
N LEU A 170 -9.86 -14.14 -0.14
CA LEU A 170 -8.45 -13.86 0.12
C LEU A 170 -7.60 -15.00 -0.43
N SER A 171 -6.44 -14.68 -0.96
CA SER A 171 -5.51 -15.67 -1.49
C SER A 171 -4.06 -15.24 -1.32
N TYR A 172 -3.18 -16.22 -1.16
CA TYR A 172 -1.73 -16.02 -1.27
C TYR A 172 -1.07 -17.17 -2.03
N ASN A 173 0.13 -16.91 -2.56
CA ASN A 173 0.94 -17.93 -3.22
C ASN A 173 2.38 -17.85 -2.71
N LEU A 174 2.89 -18.94 -2.12
CA LEU A 174 4.26 -19.02 -1.60
C LEU A 174 5.32 -18.87 -2.71
N ALA A 175 5.01 -19.28 -3.95
CA ALA A 175 5.88 -19.06 -5.10
C ALA A 175 6.01 -17.56 -5.46
N ASN A 176 5.07 -16.71 -4.99
CA ASN A 176 5.07 -15.27 -5.16
C ASN A 176 5.32 -14.55 -3.82
N GLU A 177 6.29 -15.04 -3.04
CA GLU A 177 6.68 -14.47 -1.74
C GLU A 177 5.56 -14.44 -0.69
N GLY A 178 4.52 -15.26 -0.88
CA GLY A 178 3.38 -15.28 0.01
C GLY A 178 2.60 -13.98 0.09
N ARG A 179 2.70 -13.14 -0.94
CA ARG A 179 1.89 -11.91 -1.01
C ARG A 179 0.41 -12.27 -0.97
N GLU A 180 -0.32 -11.58 -0.13
CA GLU A 180 -1.73 -11.80 0.10
C GLU A 180 -2.57 -10.75 -0.62
N TYR A 181 -3.54 -11.23 -1.38
CA TYR A 181 -4.45 -10.44 -2.18
C TYR A 181 -5.88 -10.69 -1.75
N ILE A 182 -6.76 -9.73 -2.05
CA ILE A 182 -8.19 -9.86 -1.84
C ILE A 182 -8.91 -9.56 -3.15
N LYS A 183 -9.91 -10.38 -3.44
CA LYS A 183 -10.84 -10.22 -4.55
C LYS A 183 -12.27 -10.16 -3.99
N PHE A 184 -13.07 -9.25 -4.51
CA PHE A 184 -14.48 -9.13 -4.17
C PHE A 184 -15.36 -9.59 -5.34
N GLU A 185 -16.57 -10.04 -5.06
CA GLU A 185 -17.51 -10.51 -6.10
C GLU A 185 -17.81 -9.46 -7.16
N LYS A 186 -18.06 -8.22 -6.75
CA LYS A 186 -18.43 -7.09 -7.63
C LYS A 186 -17.29 -6.12 -7.85
N GLY A 187 -16.18 -6.37 -7.23
CA GLY A 187 -14.82 -5.82 -7.21
C GLY A 187 -14.66 -4.41 -7.63
N PRO A 188 -13.56 -3.73 -7.46
CA PRO A 188 -13.28 -2.49 -8.19
C PRO A 188 -13.06 -2.79 -9.69
N ALA A 189 -12.79 -1.75 -10.48
CA ALA A 189 -12.36 -1.90 -11.87
C ALA A 189 -11.22 -2.92 -12.00
N LYS A 190 -11.14 -3.63 -13.13
CA LYS A 190 -10.26 -4.80 -13.33
C LYS A 190 -8.76 -4.50 -13.17
N ASN A 191 -8.37 -3.24 -13.31
CA ASN A 191 -7.00 -2.76 -13.16
C ASN A 191 -6.71 -2.17 -11.77
N ILE A 192 -7.63 -2.30 -10.83
CA ILE A 192 -7.43 -1.95 -9.42
C ILE A 192 -7.33 -3.23 -8.61
N ALA A 193 -6.24 -3.41 -7.88
CA ALA A 193 -6.02 -4.55 -7.00
C ALA A 193 -5.81 -4.08 -5.56
N PHE A 194 -6.45 -4.75 -4.62
CA PHE A 194 -6.23 -4.54 -3.19
C PHE A 194 -5.27 -5.61 -2.65
N ASN A 195 -4.27 -5.16 -1.90
CA ASN A 195 -3.26 -6.01 -1.27
C ASN A 195 -3.43 -5.97 0.25
N LEU A 196 -3.15 -7.09 0.91
CA LEU A 196 -3.33 -7.25 2.35
C LEU A 196 -2.00 -7.38 3.12
N GLY A 197 -0.94 -7.82 2.47
CA GLY A 197 0.35 -8.03 3.10
C GLY A 197 1.13 -9.17 2.47
N ALA A 198 1.99 -9.83 3.26
CA ALA A 198 2.74 -11.00 2.83
C ALA A 198 2.92 -12.00 3.98
N ALA A 199 3.08 -13.29 3.65
CA ALA A 199 3.19 -14.37 4.62
C ALA A 199 4.42 -14.25 5.56
N GLY A 200 5.47 -13.53 5.16
CA GLY A 200 6.72 -13.40 5.92
C GLY A 200 6.65 -12.51 7.17
N ASP A 201 5.64 -11.66 7.31
CA ASP A 201 5.47 -10.75 8.45
C ASP A 201 4.53 -11.28 9.54
N ASN A 202 4.11 -12.55 9.46
CA ASN A 202 3.14 -13.21 10.36
C ASN A 202 1.78 -12.50 10.45
N SER A 203 1.41 -11.69 9.49
CA SER A 203 0.22 -10.83 9.53
C SER A 203 -0.77 -11.12 8.40
N LEU A 204 -0.83 -12.36 7.89
CA LEU A 204 -1.88 -12.72 6.94
C LEU A 204 -3.24 -12.33 7.49
N ALA A 205 -4.01 -11.61 6.69
CA ALA A 205 -5.37 -11.20 7.03
C ALA A 205 -6.33 -12.40 7.01
N GLY A 206 -6.14 -13.32 6.09
CA GLY A 206 -6.94 -14.53 5.96
C GLY A 206 -6.65 -15.57 7.02
N ILE A 207 -7.67 -16.39 7.29
CA ILE A 207 -7.59 -17.60 8.12
C ILE A 207 -7.59 -18.78 7.15
N TYR A 208 -6.40 -19.28 6.87
CA TYR A 208 -6.20 -20.34 5.88
C TYR A 208 -6.21 -21.72 6.52
N PRO A 209 -6.77 -22.74 5.85
CA PRO A 209 -6.66 -24.12 6.32
C PRO A 209 -5.20 -24.57 6.29
N THR A 210 -4.83 -25.49 7.20
CA THR A 210 -3.51 -26.11 7.16
C THR A 210 -3.37 -26.92 5.88
N SER A 211 -2.46 -26.52 5.00
CA SER A 211 -2.23 -27.15 3.71
C SER A 211 -0.76 -27.06 3.32
N THR A 212 -0.31 -28.01 2.49
CA THR A 212 1.03 -28.01 1.88
C THR A 212 1.03 -27.41 0.47
N ASN A 213 -0.13 -26.95 -0.02
CA ASN A 213 -0.23 -26.32 -1.33
C ASN A 213 0.42 -24.93 -1.30
N GLU A 214 1.13 -24.61 -2.36
CA GLU A 214 1.74 -23.27 -2.52
C GLU A 214 0.70 -22.17 -2.63
N PHE A 215 -0.44 -22.44 -3.32
CA PHE A 215 -1.56 -21.53 -3.46
C PHE A 215 -2.64 -21.88 -2.44
N GLN A 216 -3.12 -20.85 -1.73
CA GLN A 216 -4.16 -20.95 -0.72
C GLN A 216 -5.24 -19.89 -0.97
N GLU A 217 -6.49 -20.27 -0.73
CA GLU A 217 -7.64 -19.39 -0.74
C GLU A 217 -8.50 -19.58 0.50
N THR A 218 -9.17 -18.50 0.93
CA THR A 218 -10.12 -18.51 2.03
C THR A 218 -11.11 -17.35 1.92
N ASN A 219 -12.33 -17.55 2.46
CA ASN A 219 -13.30 -16.49 2.69
C ASN A 219 -13.33 -16.06 4.16
N GLU A 220 -12.54 -16.73 5.03
CA GLU A 220 -12.43 -16.40 6.43
C GLU A 220 -11.23 -15.48 6.67
N TYR A 221 -11.42 -14.41 7.44
CA TYR A 221 -10.38 -13.44 7.74
C TYR A 221 -10.48 -12.94 9.19
N ARG A 222 -9.40 -12.36 9.68
CA ARG A 222 -9.34 -11.81 11.03
C ARG A 222 -10.22 -10.57 11.13
N GLU A 223 -10.91 -10.41 12.25
CA GLU A 223 -11.90 -9.34 12.48
C GLU A 223 -11.32 -7.92 12.26
N ASN A 224 -10.04 -7.73 12.57
CA ASN A 224 -9.33 -6.45 12.40
C ASN A 224 -8.56 -6.34 11.08
N ALA A 225 -8.79 -7.25 10.14
CA ALA A 225 -8.10 -7.22 8.84
C ALA A 225 -8.52 -6.01 8.01
N THR A 226 -7.53 -5.34 7.44
CA THR A 226 -7.72 -4.14 6.61
C THR A 226 -6.99 -4.24 5.28
N ILE A 227 -7.44 -3.50 4.29
CA ILE A 227 -6.71 -3.29 3.04
C ILE A 227 -5.42 -2.54 3.37
N ARG A 228 -4.26 -3.08 2.99
CA ARG A 228 -2.95 -2.47 3.24
C ARG A 228 -2.56 -1.47 2.18
N SER A 229 -2.69 -1.85 0.93
CA SER A 229 -2.37 -0.98 -0.20
C SER A 229 -3.27 -1.23 -1.39
N VAL A 230 -3.30 -0.26 -2.28
CA VAL A 230 -4.06 -0.32 -3.54
C VAL A 230 -3.09 -0.13 -4.70
N LEU A 231 -3.13 -1.07 -5.64
CA LEU A 231 -2.40 -1.01 -6.89
C LEU A 231 -3.36 -0.65 -8.02
N VAL A 232 -2.96 0.30 -8.85
CA VAL A 232 -3.59 0.58 -10.15
C VAL A 232 -2.59 0.23 -11.23
N ASP A 233 -2.96 -0.70 -12.09
CA ASP A 233 -2.09 -1.15 -13.16
C ASP A 233 -2.67 -0.82 -14.54
N CYS A 234 -1.78 -0.74 -15.50
CA CYS A 234 -2.12 -0.56 -16.88
C CYS A 234 -1.76 -1.83 -17.65
N ARG A 235 -2.77 -2.67 -17.92
CA ARG A 235 -2.58 -3.92 -18.67
C ARG A 235 -3.11 -3.75 -20.10
N GLY A 236 -2.22 -3.88 -21.09
CA GLY A 236 -2.58 -3.93 -22.50
C GLY A 236 -2.27 -2.65 -23.29
N GLN A 237 -2.85 -2.57 -24.49
CA GLN A 237 -2.62 -1.46 -25.44
C GLN A 237 -3.21 -0.12 -24.99
N GLU A 238 -4.11 -0.13 -24.02
CA GLU A 238 -4.75 1.07 -23.46
C GLU A 238 -3.78 1.98 -22.71
N CYS A 239 -2.57 1.47 -22.41
CA CYS A 239 -1.47 2.22 -21.80
C CYS A 239 -0.48 2.77 -22.82
N ALA A 240 -0.72 2.54 -24.06
CA ALA A 240 0.00 3.25 -25.10
C ALA A 240 -0.42 4.72 -25.04
N LYS A 241 0.57 5.62 -24.97
CA LYS A 241 0.40 7.06 -25.05
C LYS A 241 -0.71 7.39 -26.05
N PRO A 242 -1.72 8.19 -25.72
CA PRO A 242 -2.68 8.64 -26.72
C PRO A 242 -1.89 9.30 -27.86
N SER A 243 -2.07 8.76 -29.06
CA SER A 243 -1.47 9.34 -30.27
C SER A 243 -2.02 10.74 -30.42
N ASN A 244 -1.17 11.76 -30.28
CA ASN A 244 -1.49 13.14 -30.63
C ASN A 244 -1.81 13.23 -32.12
#